data_04a6a1e1d3c8dc93dfc2a01bcfe421c0
#
_entry.id   04a6a1e1d3c8dc93dfc2a01bcfe421c0
#
_cell.length_a   1.000
_cell.length_b   1.000
_cell.length_c   1.000
_cell.angle_alpha   90.00
_cell.angle_beta   90.00
_cell.angle_gamma   90.00
#
_symmetry.space_group_name_H-M   'P 1'
#
loop_
_entity.id
_entity.type
_entity.pdbx_description
1 polymer ?
#
loop_
_entity_poly.entity_id
_entity_poly.type
_entity_poly.pdbx_seq_one_letter_code
_entity_poly.pdbx_strand_id
1 'polypeptide(L)'
;MNNFLSEPGFNYILIYVSTLYIVGTPIGNLGDITFRALETFKAVDVIAAEDTRHTMELLTHFEIRKPLISCRSQNEEFASDKIISLLDQGQTVAYASDAGTPGISDPGAILAGLARKAGHTVVPIPGASAFATLASVAGAGGRTLIFEGFLSPKPGRRRSRLRELLATGDAVILYESPFRIVKLLTDIADIDGNRRVVVGRELTKLHEEINDGPASEIRDDYAARSKIQGEFAVFISGTKNAKLSEEDTDNGI
;
A
#
# COMPACT_ATOMS: atom_id res chain seq x y z
N MET A 1 27.00 25.59 0.35
CA MET A 1 27.30 24.15 0.42
C MET A 1 27.36 23.79 1.88
N ASN A 2 26.25 23.46 2.50
CA ASN A 2 26.18 23.12 3.93
C ASN A 2 26.02 21.62 4.07
N ASN A 3 27.00 21.04 4.77
CA ASN A 3 27.07 19.63 5.17
C ASN A 3 25.88 19.26 6.09
N PHE A 4 24.89 18.57 5.56
CA PHE A 4 23.77 17.99 6.34
C PHE A 4 24.00 16.51 6.72
N LEU A 5 25.23 16.01 6.67
CA LEU A 5 25.55 14.59 6.90
C LEU A 5 26.50 14.30 8.06
N SER A 6 26.58 15.17 9.08
CA SER A 6 27.42 14.89 10.24
C SER A 6 26.78 15.30 11.57
N GLU A 7 25.63 14.72 11.90
CA GLU A 7 25.17 14.62 13.27
C GLU A 7 25.13 13.14 13.67
N PRO A 8 26.11 12.66 14.44
CA PRO A 8 26.04 11.35 15.10
C PRO A 8 25.17 11.52 16.35
N GLY A 9 23.91 11.12 16.32
CA GLY A 9 23.11 11.30 17.52
C GLY A 9 21.71 10.76 17.60
N PHE A 10 21.20 10.04 16.61
CA PHE A 10 19.99 9.25 16.83
C PHE A 10 20.36 7.83 17.24
N ASN A 11 20.85 7.70 18.47
CA ASN A 11 20.83 6.41 19.19
C ASN A 11 19.35 6.08 19.46
N TYR A 12 18.68 5.44 18.49
CA TYR A 12 17.49 4.66 18.82
C TYR A 12 17.99 3.49 19.65
N ILE A 13 17.88 3.60 20.98
CA ILE A 13 17.97 2.46 21.87
C ILE A 13 16.80 1.56 21.47
N LEU A 14 17.07 0.58 20.59
CA LEU A 14 16.19 -0.55 20.37
C LEU A 14 16.20 -1.32 21.69
N ILE A 15 15.24 -1.03 22.56
CA ILE A 15 15.01 -1.85 23.76
C ILE A 15 14.47 -3.18 23.20
N TYR A 16 15.34 -4.18 23.16
CA TYR A 16 15.05 -5.54 22.72
C TYR A 16 14.18 -6.28 23.75
N VAL A 17 12.98 -5.77 24.00
CA VAL A 17 11.94 -6.50 24.72
C VAL A 17 10.97 -6.99 23.65
N SER A 18 10.84 -8.31 23.52
CA SER A 18 9.91 -9.05 22.64
C SER A 18 9.00 -8.15 21.79
N THR A 19 9.53 -7.70 20.67
CA THR A 19 8.89 -6.69 19.83
C THR A 19 8.58 -7.28 18.45
N LEU A 20 7.34 -7.07 18.00
CA LEU A 20 6.93 -7.30 16.62
C LEU A 20 7.10 -6.00 15.81
N TYR A 21 7.91 -6.04 14.77
CA TYR A 21 8.06 -4.96 13.81
C TYR A 21 7.23 -5.25 12.56
N ILE A 22 6.32 -4.34 12.20
CA ILE A 22 5.57 -4.40 10.94
C ILE A 22 6.31 -3.54 9.93
N VAL A 23 6.96 -4.17 8.94
CA VAL A 23 7.97 -3.51 8.10
C VAL A 23 7.44 -3.30 6.70
N GLY A 24 7.36 -2.03 6.28
CA GLY A 24 7.07 -1.68 4.88
C GLY A 24 8.25 -2.01 3.97
N THR A 25 7.96 -2.70 2.86
CA THR A 25 8.93 -3.13 1.84
C THR A 25 8.71 -2.40 0.52
N PRO A 26 9.65 -2.45 -0.43
CA PRO A 26 9.47 -1.85 -1.76
C PRO A 26 8.24 -2.42 -2.49
N ILE A 27 7.63 -1.60 -3.36
CA ILE A 27 6.51 -2.00 -4.23
C ILE A 27 6.94 -2.29 -5.67
N GLY A 28 8.25 -2.30 -5.94
CA GLY A 28 8.80 -2.59 -7.26
C GLY A 28 10.20 -2.04 -7.51
N ASN A 29 10.65 -1.07 -6.71
CA ASN A 29 11.98 -0.50 -6.78
C ASN A 29 12.71 -0.71 -5.45
N LEU A 30 13.78 -1.50 -5.46
CA LEU A 30 14.57 -1.79 -4.25
C LEU A 30 15.14 -0.54 -3.58
N GLY A 31 15.31 0.55 -4.33
CA GLY A 31 15.76 1.85 -3.81
C GLY A 31 14.75 2.52 -2.86
N ASP A 32 13.49 2.06 -2.84
CA ASP A 32 12.45 2.61 -1.96
C ASP A 32 12.46 1.97 -0.55
N ILE A 33 13.37 1.04 -0.29
CA ILE A 33 13.54 0.51 1.07
C ILE A 33 14.12 1.57 1.99
N THR A 34 13.58 1.68 3.20
CA THR A 34 14.13 2.62 4.17
C THR A 34 15.35 2.05 4.88
N PHE A 35 16.31 2.91 5.26
CA PHE A 35 17.45 2.52 6.10
C PHE A 35 16.97 1.82 7.37
N ARG A 36 15.92 2.33 8.01
CA ARG A 36 15.36 1.75 9.23
C ARG A 36 14.76 0.36 9.01
N ALA A 37 14.19 0.07 7.85
CA ALA A 37 13.75 -1.28 7.50
C ALA A 37 14.92 -2.26 7.41
N LEU A 38 16.01 -1.86 6.74
CA LEU A 38 17.24 -2.67 6.64
C LEU A 38 17.88 -2.92 8.00
N GLU A 39 17.96 -1.89 8.85
CA GLU A 39 18.50 -2.02 10.22
C GLU A 39 17.59 -2.95 11.05
N THR A 40 16.28 -2.82 10.94
CA THR A 40 15.32 -3.70 11.62
C THR A 40 15.53 -5.16 11.20
N PHE A 41 15.60 -5.43 9.89
CA PHE A 41 15.83 -6.80 9.40
C PHE A 41 17.19 -7.37 9.87
N LYS A 42 18.22 -6.55 9.99
CA LYS A 42 19.53 -6.96 10.53
C LYS A 42 19.48 -7.24 12.03
N ALA A 43 18.65 -6.51 12.77
CA ALA A 43 18.62 -6.57 14.23
C ALA A 43 17.76 -7.70 14.79
N VAL A 44 16.60 -8.01 14.18
CA VAL A 44 15.63 -9.00 14.70
C VAL A 44 16.19 -10.43 14.70
N ASP A 45 15.60 -11.29 15.53
CA ASP A 45 15.97 -12.71 15.62
C ASP A 45 15.37 -13.52 14.46
N VAL A 46 14.12 -13.19 14.05
CA VAL A 46 13.38 -13.92 13.04
C VAL A 46 12.61 -12.94 12.14
N ILE A 47 12.50 -13.28 10.85
CA ILE A 47 11.64 -12.56 9.92
C ILE A 47 10.47 -13.44 9.52
N ALA A 48 9.24 -12.99 9.76
CA ALA A 48 8.03 -13.57 9.25
C ALA A 48 7.68 -12.93 7.91
N ALA A 49 7.31 -13.71 6.92
CA ALA A 49 7.10 -13.25 5.56
C ALA A 49 5.84 -13.86 4.94
N GLU A 50 5.14 -13.10 4.11
CA GLU A 50 4.02 -13.60 3.33
C GLU A 50 4.49 -14.69 2.36
N ASP A 51 5.41 -14.38 1.45
CA ASP A 51 6.16 -15.37 0.68
C ASP A 51 7.66 -15.30 1.05
N THR A 52 8.15 -16.36 1.69
CA THR A 52 9.55 -16.44 2.13
C THR A 52 10.55 -16.41 0.98
N ARG A 53 10.15 -16.81 -0.24
CA ARG A 53 11.01 -16.78 -1.43
C ARG A 53 11.22 -15.34 -1.87
N HIS A 54 10.14 -14.57 -1.96
CA HIS A 54 10.20 -13.15 -2.34
C HIS A 54 10.99 -12.33 -1.32
N THR A 55 10.70 -12.52 -0.03
CA THR A 55 11.46 -11.87 1.03
C THR A 55 12.93 -12.28 1.03
N MET A 56 13.26 -13.54 0.73
CA MET A 56 14.64 -14.01 0.61
C MET A 56 15.40 -13.29 -0.50
N GLU A 57 14.76 -13.00 -1.65
CA GLU A 57 15.37 -12.23 -2.74
C GLU A 57 15.74 -10.81 -2.27
N LEU A 58 14.81 -10.13 -1.59
CA LEU A 58 15.04 -8.82 -0.98
C LEU A 58 16.21 -8.86 0.01
N LEU A 59 16.19 -9.77 0.95
CA LEU A 59 17.25 -9.90 1.97
C LEU A 59 18.61 -10.24 1.36
N THR A 60 18.63 -11.10 0.34
CA THR A 60 19.88 -11.47 -0.37
C THR A 60 20.49 -10.27 -1.06
N HIS A 61 19.66 -9.42 -1.70
CA HIS A 61 20.14 -8.21 -2.36
C HIS A 61 20.84 -7.25 -1.37
N PHE A 62 20.36 -7.17 -0.13
CA PHE A 62 20.94 -6.33 0.92
C PHE A 62 21.92 -7.08 1.86
N GLU A 63 22.33 -8.28 1.47
CA GLU A 63 23.29 -9.11 2.22
C GLU A 63 22.83 -9.43 3.66
N ILE A 64 21.52 -9.54 3.88
CA ILE A 64 20.93 -9.85 5.18
C ILE A 64 20.62 -11.35 5.25
N ARG A 65 21.06 -12.01 6.32
CA ARG A 65 20.81 -13.43 6.57
C ARG A 65 20.11 -13.61 7.90
N LYS A 66 18.84 -14.02 7.85
CA LYS A 66 17.99 -14.25 9.02
C LYS A 66 17.09 -15.49 8.81
N PRO A 67 16.73 -16.19 9.88
CA PRO A 67 15.70 -17.21 9.81
C PRO A 67 14.39 -16.63 9.27
N LEU A 68 13.75 -17.34 8.33
CA LEU A 68 12.46 -16.96 7.76
C LEU A 68 11.37 -17.94 8.18
N ILE A 69 10.20 -17.42 8.51
CA ILE A 69 8.97 -18.20 8.72
C ILE A 69 7.86 -17.66 7.83
N SER A 70 7.00 -18.57 7.33
CA SER A 70 5.88 -18.18 6.46
C SER A 70 4.67 -17.76 7.30
N CYS A 71 4.05 -16.62 6.92
CA CYS A 71 2.82 -16.11 7.49
C CYS A 71 1.96 -15.50 6.37
N ARG A 72 1.19 -16.37 5.68
CA ARG A 72 0.34 -16.03 4.53
C ARG A 72 -1.07 -15.71 4.97
N SER A 73 -1.83 -14.98 4.14
CA SER A 73 -3.24 -14.66 4.38
C SER A 73 -4.12 -15.90 4.67
N GLN A 74 -3.86 -17.04 3.98
CA GLN A 74 -4.65 -18.25 4.17
C GLN A 74 -4.41 -18.94 5.51
N ASN A 75 -3.32 -18.65 6.21
CA ASN A 75 -2.95 -19.25 7.49
C ASN A 75 -2.48 -18.22 8.53
N GLU A 76 -2.87 -16.96 8.37
CA GLU A 76 -2.37 -15.86 9.19
C GLU A 76 -2.64 -16.09 10.68
N GLU A 77 -3.82 -16.58 11.07
CA GLU A 77 -4.14 -16.89 12.46
C GLU A 77 -3.21 -17.96 13.04
N PHE A 78 -3.07 -19.10 12.34
CA PHE A 78 -2.20 -20.18 12.78
C PHE A 78 -0.71 -19.78 12.82
N ALA A 79 -0.25 -19.02 11.82
CA ALA A 79 1.11 -18.52 11.79
C ALA A 79 1.35 -17.47 12.88
N SER A 80 0.33 -16.69 13.22
CA SER A 80 0.39 -15.70 14.31
C SER A 80 0.63 -16.38 15.66
N ASP A 81 0.02 -17.52 15.95
CA ASP A 81 0.26 -18.26 17.20
C ASP A 81 1.75 -18.66 17.34
N LYS A 82 2.37 -19.10 16.24
CA LYS A 82 3.80 -19.41 16.24
C LYS A 82 4.66 -18.15 16.47
N ILE A 83 4.30 -17.04 15.83
CA ILE A 83 5.02 -15.77 16.00
C ILE A 83 4.88 -15.26 17.43
N ILE A 84 3.68 -15.32 18.01
CA ILE A 84 3.43 -14.94 19.41
C ILE A 84 4.26 -15.81 20.35
N SER A 85 4.32 -17.12 20.11
CA SER A 85 5.17 -18.01 20.90
C SER A 85 6.66 -17.64 20.86
N LEU A 86 7.17 -17.13 19.73
CA LEU A 86 8.54 -16.61 19.65
C LEU A 86 8.70 -15.32 20.46
N LEU A 87 7.71 -14.42 20.39
CA LEU A 87 7.70 -13.19 21.19
C LEU A 87 7.63 -13.51 22.69
N ASP A 88 6.83 -14.50 23.12
CA ASP A 88 6.75 -14.97 24.52
C ASP A 88 8.10 -15.52 25.02
N GLN A 89 8.91 -16.08 24.13
CA GLN A 89 10.27 -16.55 24.42
C GLN A 89 11.30 -15.40 24.46
N GLY A 90 10.86 -14.15 24.34
CA GLY A 90 11.73 -12.98 24.36
C GLY A 90 12.40 -12.65 23.04
N GLN A 91 12.05 -13.34 21.94
CA GLN A 91 12.61 -13.04 20.62
C GLN A 91 11.96 -11.80 20.00
N THR A 92 12.69 -11.16 19.10
CA THR A 92 12.21 -10.06 18.26
C THR A 92 11.86 -10.57 16.87
N VAL A 93 10.73 -10.14 16.33
CA VAL A 93 10.24 -10.59 15.03
C VAL A 93 9.94 -9.39 14.12
N ALA A 94 10.41 -9.42 12.88
CA ALA A 94 9.94 -8.51 11.83
C ALA A 94 8.94 -9.25 10.93
N TYR A 95 7.83 -8.60 10.59
CA TYR A 95 6.88 -9.09 9.60
C TYR A 95 6.94 -8.23 8.34
N ALA A 96 7.01 -8.87 7.17
CA ALA A 96 6.97 -8.23 5.85
C ALA A 96 5.93 -8.93 4.96
N SER A 97 5.08 -8.15 4.27
CA SER A 97 4.30 -8.62 3.12
C SER A 97 5.16 -8.68 1.86
N ASP A 98 4.63 -9.23 0.79
CA ASP A 98 5.38 -9.37 -0.47
C ASP A 98 5.78 -8.00 -1.05
N ALA A 99 4.93 -6.98 -0.90
CA ALA A 99 5.22 -5.63 -1.37
C ALA A 99 4.48 -4.57 -0.52
N GLY A 100 5.11 -3.44 -0.27
CA GLY A 100 4.48 -2.30 0.39
C GLY A 100 4.35 -2.43 1.90
N THR A 101 3.35 -1.73 2.44
CA THR A 101 3.10 -1.66 3.89
C THR A 101 2.13 -2.76 4.30
N PRO A 102 2.52 -3.70 5.19
CA PRO A 102 1.64 -4.79 5.63
C PRO A 102 0.36 -4.29 6.28
N GLY A 103 -0.74 -5.04 6.09
CA GLY A 103 -2.06 -4.67 6.62
C GLY A 103 -2.84 -3.68 5.76
N ILE A 104 -2.29 -3.22 4.63
CA ILE A 104 -2.97 -2.39 3.63
C ILE A 104 -3.21 -3.23 2.38
N SER A 105 -4.35 -3.91 2.30
CA SER A 105 -4.71 -4.92 1.28
C SER A 105 -3.88 -6.21 1.29
N ASP A 106 -3.00 -6.37 2.27
CA ASP A 106 -2.10 -7.50 2.48
C ASP A 106 -2.27 -8.05 3.90
N PRO A 107 -1.78 -9.26 4.21
CA PRO A 107 -1.77 -9.79 5.56
C PRO A 107 -0.87 -8.96 6.50
N GLY A 108 -1.04 -9.17 7.81
CA GLY A 108 -0.27 -8.50 8.87
C GLY A 108 -1.14 -7.74 9.87
N ALA A 109 -2.38 -7.37 9.51
CA ALA A 109 -3.29 -6.69 10.41
C ALA A 109 -3.76 -7.60 11.57
N ILE A 110 -4.08 -8.87 11.26
CA ILE A 110 -4.49 -9.87 12.25
C ILE A 110 -3.32 -10.14 13.19
N LEU A 111 -2.13 -10.42 12.66
CA LEU A 111 -0.92 -10.64 13.43
C LEU A 111 -0.63 -9.47 14.40
N ALA A 112 -0.67 -8.23 13.91
CA ALA A 112 -0.45 -7.04 14.72
C ALA A 112 -1.49 -6.91 15.85
N GLY A 113 -2.77 -7.23 15.57
CA GLY A 113 -3.85 -7.23 16.53
C GLY A 113 -3.66 -8.29 17.62
N LEU A 114 -3.32 -9.51 17.24
CA LEU A 114 -3.09 -10.63 18.15
C LEU A 114 -1.86 -10.39 19.03
N ALA A 115 -0.76 -9.89 18.48
CA ALA A 115 0.45 -9.56 19.25
C ALA A 115 0.17 -8.48 20.31
N ARG A 116 -0.58 -7.41 19.96
CA ARG A 116 -1.01 -6.41 20.96
C ARG A 116 -1.90 -7.01 22.05
N LYS A 117 -2.84 -7.89 21.65
CA LYS A 117 -3.74 -8.57 22.60
C LYS A 117 -2.97 -9.48 23.56
N ALA A 118 -1.88 -10.09 23.10
CA ALA A 118 -0.97 -10.88 23.92
C ALA A 118 -0.03 -10.03 24.81
N GLY A 119 -0.07 -8.70 24.71
CA GLY A 119 0.73 -7.79 25.52
C GLY A 119 2.10 -7.42 24.95
N HIS A 120 2.40 -7.84 23.70
CA HIS A 120 3.67 -7.52 23.06
C HIS A 120 3.69 -6.11 22.46
N THR A 121 4.87 -5.53 22.39
CA THR A 121 5.09 -4.26 21.68
C THR A 121 5.02 -4.48 20.18
N VAL A 122 4.22 -3.65 19.48
CA VAL A 122 4.12 -3.66 18.00
C VAL A 122 4.59 -2.32 17.48
N VAL A 123 5.67 -2.33 16.68
CA VAL A 123 6.33 -1.13 16.15
C VAL A 123 6.15 -1.07 14.63
N PRO A 124 5.57 0.00 14.08
CA PRO A 124 5.51 0.18 12.63
C PRO A 124 6.85 0.72 12.09
N ILE A 125 7.35 0.11 11.03
CA ILE A 125 8.45 0.63 10.23
C ILE A 125 7.88 1.09 8.88
N PRO A 126 7.74 2.40 8.64
CA PRO A 126 7.12 2.93 7.43
C PRO A 126 7.95 2.57 6.19
N GLY A 127 7.27 2.44 5.08
CA GLY A 127 7.87 2.14 3.79
C GLY A 127 6.96 2.54 2.64
N ALA A 128 7.24 2.02 1.45
CA ALA A 128 6.48 2.29 0.25
C ALA A 128 5.03 1.81 0.37
N SER A 129 4.13 2.48 -0.34
CA SER A 129 2.73 2.12 -0.46
C SER A 129 2.18 2.65 -1.79
N ALA A 130 1.64 1.78 -2.63
CA ALA A 130 1.05 2.18 -3.90
C ALA A 130 -0.10 3.20 -3.72
N PHE A 131 -0.87 3.06 -2.62
CA PHE A 131 -1.89 4.04 -2.22
C PHE A 131 -1.30 5.45 -2.03
N ALA A 132 -0.28 5.58 -1.18
CA ALA A 132 0.34 6.88 -0.89
C ALA A 132 1.08 7.43 -2.11
N THR A 133 1.75 6.55 -2.88
CA THR A 133 2.47 6.93 -4.10
C THR A 133 1.51 7.51 -5.14
N LEU A 134 0.39 6.83 -5.42
CA LEU A 134 -0.59 7.38 -6.36
C LEU A 134 -1.24 8.66 -5.83
N ALA A 135 -1.62 8.69 -4.55
CA ALA A 135 -2.22 9.88 -3.94
C ALA A 135 -1.34 11.13 -4.09
N SER A 136 -0.01 10.98 -3.97
CA SER A 136 0.94 12.10 -4.05
C SER A 136 0.99 12.77 -5.42
N VAL A 137 0.65 12.05 -6.50
CA VAL A 137 0.70 12.54 -7.88
C VAL A 137 -0.67 12.71 -8.52
N ALA A 138 -1.73 12.20 -7.89
CA ALA A 138 -3.10 12.28 -8.42
C ALA A 138 -3.68 13.71 -8.39
N GLY A 139 -3.04 14.63 -7.67
CA GLY A 139 -3.58 15.98 -7.49
C GLY A 139 -4.95 15.94 -6.81
N ALA A 140 -5.05 15.12 -5.78
CA ALA A 140 -6.31 14.90 -5.06
C ALA A 140 -6.73 16.20 -4.38
N GLY A 141 -7.70 16.87 -4.95
CA GLY A 141 -8.44 17.91 -4.25
C GLY A 141 -9.40 17.27 -3.26
N GLY A 142 -9.37 17.68 -2.00
CA GLY A 142 -10.34 17.26 -1.01
C GLY A 142 -9.74 16.88 0.34
N ARG A 143 -10.59 17.03 1.37
CA ARG A 143 -10.18 16.69 2.74
C ARG A 143 -10.22 15.20 3.02
N THR A 144 -11.03 14.45 2.26
CA THR A 144 -11.26 13.02 2.48
C THR A 144 -10.78 12.24 1.26
N LEU A 145 -9.96 11.23 1.52
CA LEU A 145 -9.54 10.24 0.55
C LEU A 145 -9.85 8.85 1.11
N ILE A 146 -10.72 8.12 0.42
CA ILE A 146 -11.13 6.77 0.80
C ILE A 146 -10.21 5.77 0.11
N PHE A 147 -9.57 4.91 0.87
CA PHE A 147 -8.88 3.74 0.34
C PHE A 147 -9.76 2.51 0.52
N GLU A 148 -10.17 1.88 -0.58
CA GLU A 148 -11.04 0.70 -0.57
C GLU A 148 -10.27 -0.60 -0.86
N GLY A 149 -9.10 -0.52 -1.49
CA GLY A 149 -8.36 -1.70 -1.95
C GLY A 149 -9.03 -2.36 -3.17
N PHE A 150 -9.12 -3.69 -3.18
CA PHE A 150 -9.72 -4.44 -4.30
C PHE A 150 -11.23 -4.57 -4.15
N LEU A 151 -11.95 -4.18 -5.19
CA LEU A 151 -13.39 -4.42 -5.26
C LEU A 151 -13.71 -5.89 -5.58
N SER A 152 -14.95 -6.29 -5.25
CA SER A 152 -15.44 -7.63 -5.54
C SER A 152 -15.29 -8.00 -7.03
N PRO A 153 -14.84 -9.21 -7.39
CA PRO A 153 -14.78 -9.66 -8.77
C PRO A 153 -16.18 -9.85 -9.38
N LYS A 154 -17.24 -9.94 -8.57
CA LYS A 154 -18.63 -10.10 -9.03
C LYS A 154 -19.16 -8.75 -9.52
N PRO A 155 -19.58 -8.62 -10.80
CA PRO A 155 -19.96 -7.34 -11.41
C PRO A 155 -21.03 -6.57 -10.63
N GLY A 156 -22.09 -7.24 -10.17
CA GLY A 156 -23.19 -6.60 -9.43
C GLY A 156 -22.70 -5.99 -8.11
N ARG A 157 -21.89 -6.73 -7.31
CA ARG A 157 -21.33 -6.24 -6.04
C ARG A 157 -20.32 -5.11 -6.28
N ARG A 158 -19.49 -5.21 -7.31
CA ARG A 158 -18.52 -4.18 -7.68
C ARG A 158 -19.22 -2.88 -8.03
N ARG A 159 -20.24 -2.93 -8.92
CA ARG A 159 -21.02 -1.75 -9.33
C ARG A 159 -21.80 -1.12 -8.17
N SER A 160 -22.40 -1.94 -7.30
CA SER A 160 -23.08 -1.43 -6.11
C SER A 160 -22.12 -0.67 -5.22
N ARG A 161 -20.96 -1.27 -4.91
CA ARG A 161 -19.97 -0.63 -4.05
C ARG A 161 -19.37 0.64 -4.67
N LEU A 162 -19.12 0.65 -5.98
CA LEU A 162 -18.68 1.86 -6.69
C LEU A 162 -19.69 3.00 -6.56
N ARG A 163 -21.00 2.71 -6.76
CA ARG A 163 -22.04 3.75 -6.60
C ARG A 163 -22.09 4.29 -5.17
N GLU A 164 -21.97 3.43 -4.16
CA GLU A 164 -21.92 3.84 -2.76
C GLU A 164 -20.71 4.77 -2.50
N LEU A 165 -19.52 4.38 -2.93
CA LEU A 165 -18.30 5.16 -2.78
C LEU A 165 -18.40 6.52 -3.48
N LEU A 166 -18.80 6.54 -4.76
CA LEU A 166 -18.91 7.77 -5.54
C LEU A 166 -20.03 8.70 -5.07
N ALA A 167 -21.08 8.16 -4.46
CA ALA A 167 -22.16 8.94 -3.87
C ALA A 167 -21.72 9.74 -2.64
N THR A 168 -20.63 9.37 -1.97
CA THR A 168 -20.07 10.16 -0.85
C THR A 168 -19.55 11.52 -1.30
N GLY A 169 -19.19 11.65 -2.58
CA GLY A 169 -18.53 12.84 -3.14
C GLY A 169 -17.06 12.99 -2.74
N ASP A 170 -16.49 12.03 -2.03
CA ASP A 170 -15.09 12.01 -1.65
C ASP A 170 -14.23 11.36 -2.75
N ALA A 171 -12.91 11.61 -2.72
CA ALA A 171 -11.98 10.92 -3.61
C ALA A 171 -11.78 9.47 -3.15
N VAL A 172 -11.54 8.56 -4.09
CA VAL A 172 -11.37 7.12 -3.80
C VAL A 172 -10.12 6.59 -4.48
N ILE A 173 -9.36 5.75 -3.78
CA ILE A 173 -8.30 4.94 -4.39
C ILE A 173 -8.65 3.46 -4.27
N LEU A 174 -8.49 2.76 -5.40
CA LEU A 174 -8.71 1.34 -5.57
C LEU A 174 -7.42 0.66 -6.07
N TYR A 175 -7.28 -0.63 -5.79
CA TYR A 175 -6.33 -1.49 -6.49
C TYR A 175 -7.05 -2.38 -7.48
N GLU A 176 -6.39 -2.71 -8.60
CA GLU A 176 -6.99 -3.60 -9.57
C GLU A 176 -5.93 -4.43 -10.33
N SER A 177 -6.35 -5.59 -10.80
CA SER A 177 -5.54 -6.50 -11.61
C SER A 177 -5.60 -6.16 -13.10
N PRO A 178 -4.60 -6.55 -13.90
CA PRO A 178 -4.59 -6.31 -15.35
C PRO A 178 -5.77 -6.98 -16.07
N PHE A 179 -6.32 -8.05 -15.50
CA PHE A 179 -7.46 -8.79 -16.09
C PHE A 179 -8.80 -8.09 -15.87
N ARG A 180 -8.88 -7.09 -15.00
CA ARG A 180 -10.11 -6.46 -14.59
C ARG A 180 -10.12 -4.94 -14.75
N ILE A 181 -8.96 -4.31 -15.03
CA ILE A 181 -8.84 -2.85 -15.11
C ILE A 181 -9.84 -2.23 -16.10
N VAL A 182 -9.97 -2.78 -17.31
CA VAL A 182 -10.94 -2.28 -18.32
C VAL A 182 -12.37 -2.39 -17.79
N LYS A 183 -12.71 -3.49 -17.11
CA LYS A 183 -14.04 -3.68 -16.53
C LYS A 183 -14.32 -2.68 -15.41
N LEU A 184 -13.32 -2.37 -14.59
CA LEU A 184 -13.43 -1.36 -13.55
C LEU A 184 -13.65 0.03 -14.16
N LEU A 185 -12.83 0.42 -15.13
CA LEU A 185 -12.96 1.71 -15.83
C LEU A 185 -14.30 1.83 -16.57
N THR A 186 -14.80 0.74 -17.15
CA THR A 186 -16.14 0.70 -17.74
C THR A 186 -17.22 0.96 -16.70
N ASP A 187 -17.15 0.29 -15.55
CA ASP A 187 -18.14 0.50 -14.48
C ASP A 187 -18.10 1.94 -13.93
N ILE A 188 -16.92 2.56 -13.85
CA ILE A 188 -16.78 3.98 -13.45
C ILE A 188 -17.39 4.89 -14.52
N ALA A 189 -17.05 4.67 -15.79
CA ALA A 189 -17.55 5.47 -16.91
C ALA A 189 -19.08 5.34 -17.12
N ASP A 190 -19.65 4.18 -16.85
CA ASP A 190 -21.12 3.95 -16.87
C ASP A 190 -21.84 4.73 -15.76
N ILE A 191 -21.17 5.04 -14.66
CA ILE A 191 -21.74 5.85 -13.57
C ILE A 191 -21.55 7.33 -13.87
N ASP A 192 -20.36 7.73 -14.28
CA ASP A 192 -19.99 9.11 -14.62
C ASP A 192 -18.77 9.12 -15.57
N GLY A 193 -19.05 9.18 -16.87
CA GLY A 193 -18.01 9.13 -17.91
C GLY A 193 -17.02 10.31 -17.88
N ASN A 194 -17.45 11.44 -17.34
CA ASN A 194 -16.60 12.63 -17.20
C ASN A 194 -15.83 12.67 -15.87
N ARG A 195 -16.05 11.70 -14.98
CA ARG A 195 -15.31 11.62 -13.72
C ARG A 195 -13.82 11.51 -14.00
N ARG A 196 -13.03 12.45 -13.48
CA ARG A 196 -11.59 12.37 -13.60
C ARG A 196 -11.07 11.16 -12.84
N VAL A 197 -10.25 10.36 -13.49
CA VAL A 197 -9.50 9.25 -12.91
C VAL A 197 -8.01 9.42 -13.19
N VAL A 198 -7.19 8.98 -12.24
CA VAL A 198 -5.75 8.83 -12.43
C VAL A 198 -5.39 7.38 -12.22
N VAL A 199 -4.85 6.75 -13.24
CA VAL A 199 -4.45 5.34 -13.23
C VAL A 199 -2.95 5.24 -13.15
N GLY A 200 -2.42 4.77 -12.01
CA GLY A 200 -1.03 4.40 -11.84
C GLY A 200 -0.86 2.91 -12.17
N ARG A 201 -0.01 2.61 -13.14
CA ARG A 201 0.35 1.26 -13.53
C ARG A 201 1.82 1.02 -13.23
N GLU A 202 2.16 -0.14 -12.64
CA GLU A 202 3.54 -0.54 -12.37
C GLU A 202 4.35 0.55 -11.64
N LEU A 203 3.70 1.20 -10.64
CA LEU A 203 4.31 2.28 -9.86
C LEU A 203 5.68 1.87 -9.31
N THR A 204 6.66 2.73 -9.44
CA THR A 204 8.08 2.59 -9.08
C THR A 204 8.89 1.59 -9.94
N LYS A 205 8.24 0.83 -10.84
CA LYS A 205 8.90 -0.17 -11.69
C LYS A 205 9.37 0.42 -13.01
N LEU A 206 10.13 -0.37 -13.78
CA LEU A 206 10.69 0.04 -15.08
C LEU A 206 9.63 0.53 -16.09
N HIS A 207 8.41 -0.01 -16.01
CA HIS A 207 7.31 0.33 -16.91
C HIS A 207 6.23 1.13 -16.20
N GLU A 208 6.64 2.01 -15.27
CA GLU A 208 5.72 2.93 -14.60
C GLU A 208 5.00 3.80 -15.62
N GLU A 209 3.69 3.92 -15.45
CA GLU A 209 2.83 4.73 -16.30
C GLU A 209 1.75 5.38 -15.45
N ILE A 210 1.49 6.66 -15.69
CA ILE A 210 0.42 7.41 -15.04
C ILE A 210 -0.45 8.04 -16.13
N ASN A 211 -1.72 7.62 -16.20
CA ASN A 211 -2.71 8.17 -17.10
C ASN A 211 -3.74 8.97 -16.32
N ASP A 212 -4.02 10.18 -16.77
CA ASP A 212 -4.92 11.14 -16.12
C ASP A 212 -5.95 11.66 -17.13
N GLY A 213 -7.23 11.57 -16.83
CA GLY A 213 -8.28 12.04 -17.71
C GLY A 213 -9.68 11.62 -17.29
N PRO A 214 -10.70 11.91 -18.13
CA PRO A 214 -12.06 11.40 -17.95
C PRO A 214 -12.10 9.86 -17.98
N ALA A 215 -12.93 9.26 -17.15
CA ALA A 215 -13.04 7.80 -17.05
C ALA A 215 -13.37 7.12 -18.39
N SER A 216 -14.19 7.78 -19.23
CA SER A 216 -14.51 7.26 -20.57
C SER A 216 -13.29 7.22 -21.50
N GLU A 217 -12.46 8.25 -21.49
CA GLU A 217 -11.26 8.32 -22.34
C GLU A 217 -10.19 7.32 -21.88
N ILE A 218 -9.93 7.26 -20.57
CA ILE A 218 -8.97 6.31 -20.00
C ILE A 218 -9.43 4.86 -20.23
N ARG A 219 -10.74 4.58 -20.11
CA ARG A 219 -11.31 3.27 -20.47
C ARG A 219 -11.00 2.91 -21.92
N ASP A 220 -11.24 3.83 -22.86
CA ASP A 220 -11.08 3.58 -24.29
C ASP A 220 -9.61 3.36 -24.66
N ASP A 221 -8.69 4.13 -24.06
CA ASP A 221 -7.24 3.90 -24.21
C ASP A 221 -6.85 2.49 -23.74
N TYR A 222 -7.25 2.09 -22.52
CA TYR A 222 -6.93 0.75 -22.03
C TYR A 222 -7.62 -0.36 -22.81
N ALA A 223 -8.85 -0.14 -23.31
CA ALA A 223 -9.57 -1.13 -24.12
C ALA A 223 -8.94 -1.34 -25.50
N ALA A 224 -8.27 -0.33 -26.05
CA ALA A 224 -7.57 -0.42 -27.35
C ALA A 224 -6.21 -1.14 -27.27
N ARG A 225 -5.66 -1.34 -26.07
CA ARG A 225 -4.36 -1.98 -25.88
C ARG A 225 -4.43 -3.48 -26.22
N SER A 226 -3.50 -3.97 -27.03
CA SER A 226 -3.41 -5.39 -27.40
C SER A 226 -3.07 -6.30 -26.22
N LYS A 227 -2.39 -5.77 -25.19
CA LYS A 227 -2.00 -6.50 -23.98
C LYS A 227 -1.94 -5.54 -22.79
N ILE A 228 -2.57 -5.94 -21.70
CA ILE A 228 -2.53 -5.21 -20.43
C ILE A 228 -1.84 -6.10 -19.40
N GLN A 229 -0.79 -5.58 -18.77
CA GLN A 229 0.01 -6.28 -17.77
C GLN A 229 0.35 -5.34 -16.62
N GLY A 230 0.74 -5.92 -15.50
CA GLY A 230 1.19 -5.21 -14.33
C GLY A 230 0.09 -4.99 -13.30
N GLU A 231 0.40 -4.21 -12.29
CA GLU A 231 -0.45 -3.88 -11.15
C GLU A 231 -0.96 -2.46 -11.28
N PHE A 232 -2.17 -2.24 -10.82
CA PHE A 232 -2.87 -0.97 -10.99
C PHE A 232 -3.34 -0.42 -9.66
N ALA A 233 -3.09 0.88 -9.46
CA ALA A 233 -3.80 1.71 -8.51
C ALA A 233 -4.64 2.73 -9.30
N VAL A 234 -5.89 2.95 -8.90
CA VAL A 234 -6.84 3.84 -9.58
C VAL A 234 -7.35 4.86 -8.59
N PHE A 235 -7.03 6.12 -8.82
CA PHE A 235 -7.63 7.24 -8.13
C PHE A 235 -8.86 7.71 -8.91
N ILE A 236 -9.96 7.96 -8.19
CA ILE A 236 -11.20 8.55 -8.71
C ILE A 236 -11.44 9.85 -7.96
N SER A 237 -11.56 10.96 -8.68
CA SER A 237 -11.74 12.28 -8.07
C SER A 237 -13.06 12.40 -7.30
N GLY A 238 -13.05 13.13 -6.19
CA GLY A 238 -14.27 13.56 -5.51
C GLY A 238 -14.99 14.69 -6.26
N THR A 239 -16.24 14.94 -5.89
CA THR A 239 -17.06 16.04 -6.42
C THR A 239 -17.21 17.19 -5.44
N LYS A 240 -16.85 17.00 -4.16
CA LYS A 240 -17.02 18.02 -3.10
C LYS A 240 -16.15 19.27 -3.29
N ASN A 241 -15.09 19.18 -4.10
CA ASN A 241 -14.15 20.30 -4.29
C ASN A 241 -14.48 21.23 -5.45
N ALA A 242 -15.37 20.84 -6.36
CA ALA A 242 -15.81 21.74 -7.43
C ALA A 242 -16.50 23.01 -6.89
N LYS A 243 -17.06 22.93 -5.67
CA LYS A 243 -17.74 24.07 -5.02
C LYS A 243 -16.81 24.96 -4.19
N LEU A 244 -15.68 24.45 -3.68
CA LEU A 244 -14.76 25.24 -2.87
C LEU A 244 -13.87 26.19 -3.72
N SER A 245 -13.63 25.86 -4.99
CA SER A 245 -12.87 26.73 -5.90
C SER A 245 -13.66 27.92 -6.42
N GLU A 246 -15.00 27.88 -6.35
CA GLU A 246 -15.87 29.00 -6.76
C GLU A 246 -16.15 29.96 -5.59
N GLU A 247 -16.19 29.46 -4.35
CA GLU A 247 -16.48 30.31 -3.16
C GLU A 247 -15.22 31.03 -2.63
N ASP A 248 -14.02 30.45 -2.81
CA ASP A 248 -12.75 31.10 -2.36
C ASP A 248 -12.24 32.19 -3.30
N THR A 249 -12.79 32.35 -4.51
CA THR A 249 -12.44 33.42 -5.44
C THR A 249 -13.25 34.69 -5.22
N ASP A 250 -14.35 34.66 -4.45
CA ASP A 250 -15.21 35.82 -4.27
C ASP A 250 -14.98 36.59 -2.94
N ASN A 251 -14.09 36.13 -2.07
CA ASN A 251 -13.77 36.77 -0.79
C ASN A 251 -12.33 37.33 -0.67
N GLY A 252 -11.72 37.68 -1.78
CA GLY A 252 -10.36 38.21 -1.84
C GLY A 252 -10.31 39.65 -2.42
N ILE A 253 -10.86 40.64 -1.74
CA ILE A 253 -10.43 42.06 -1.87
C ILE A 253 -10.43 42.69 -0.49
#